data_505d012655ed97d8796d7c30f50d0edc
#
_entry.id   505d012655ed97d8796d7c30f50d0edc
#
_cell.length_a   1.000
_cell.length_b   1.000
_cell.length_c   1.000
_cell.angle_alpha   90.00
_cell.angle_beta   90.00
_cell.angle_gamma   90.00
#
_symmetry.space_group_name_H-M   'P 1'
#
loop_
_entity.id
_entity.type
_entity.pdbx_description
1 polymer ?
#
loop_
_entity_poly.entity_id
_entity_poly.type
_entity_poly.pdbx_seq_one_letter_code
_entity_poly.pdbx_strand_id
1 'polypeptide(L)'
;MASTDTLIDYSSRPDAGVYLGNQVAASTLFSHTLHQRKTAPGDSQFWMRVSGYHSKDLSAGDNGLPVDMDRQVFMLGGDLLALDNNKEEWTAGLMTGYGHAKSSANNVTLSSEGKVDGYSIGAYSTWYQDKKKHSGAYVDSWLQYAWFNNSVTYAQGKQNYDSTGFSASLETGYALQPFSALELIIEPQLQIIYNRFDADNYQDPAGVYIHQADAPNFTSRVGIRWYSDQDDYTTAYLATNWWHNSGKNAVNFNDTRVESNSLDDLFEVKLGLHSPSTYNMQLWFEGGITMGANSYQDYGGTLGVSYRW
;
A
#
# COMPACT_ATOMS: atom_id res chain seq x y z
N MET A 1 -29.12 10.00 -42.80
CA MET A 1 -29.28 10.38 -41.38
C MET A 1 -27.95 10.02 -40.70
N ALA A 2 -27.14 11.03 -40.39
CA ALA A 2 -25.89 10.81 -39.70
C ALA A 2 -26.22 10.54 -38.22
N SER A 3 -25.86 9.37 -37.73
CA SER A 3 -25.86 9.06 -36.29
C SER A 3 -24.86 10.01 -35.63
N THR A 4 -25.34 10.95 -34.87
CA THR A 4 -24.53 11.68 -33.91
C THR A 4 -24.28 10.72 -32.74
N ASP A 5 -23.28 9.86 -32.85
CA ASP A 5 -22.67 9.23 -31.68
C ASP A 5 -22.10 10.35 -30.82
N THR A 6 -22.89 10.79 -29.84
CA THR A 6 -22.38 11.60 -28.75
C THR A 6 -21.42 10.67 -27.98
N LEU A 7 -20.12 10.89 -28.17
CA LEU A 7 -19.08 10.25 -27.35
C LEU A 7 -19.40 10.59 -25.92
N ILE A 8 -19.86 9.59 -25.17
CA ILE A 8 -20.10 9.72 -23.72
C ILE A 8 -18.71 9.85 -23.08
N ASP A 9 -18.42 11.01 -22.51
CA ASP A 9 -17.21 11.21 -21.70
C ASP A 9 -17.37 10.50 -20.34
N TYR A 10 -16.89 9.28 -20.28
CA TYR A 10 -16.95 8.48 -19.05
C TYR A 10 -16.06 9.05 -17.93
N SER A 11 -15.04 9.88 -18.22
CA SER A 11 -14.18 10.48 -17.20
C SER A 11 -14.94 11.48 -16.31
N SER A 12 -16.01 12.06 -16.81
CA SER A 12 -16.90 12.97 -16.07
C SER A 12 -18.00 12.26 -15.24
N ARG A 13 -18.07 10.94 -15.29
CA ARG A 13 -19.04 10.14 -14.52
C ARG A 13 -18.47 9.75 -13.16
N PRO A 14 -19.19 9.99 -12.05
CA PRO A 14 -18.72 9.61 -10.71
C PRO A 14 -18.45 8.11 -10.54
N ASP A 15 -19.23 7.24 -11.20
CA ASP A 15 -19.05 5.79 -11.13
C ASP A 15 -17.72 5.34 -11.75
N ALA A 16 -17.27 5.96 -12.86
CA ALA A 16 -15.95 5.65 -13.43
C ALA A 16 -14.81 5.92 -12.43
N GLY A 17 -14.90 7.03 -11.69
CA GLY A 17 -13.94 7.35 -10.63
C GLY A 17 -13.91 6.31 -9.50
N VAL A 18 -15.07 5.85 -9.02
CA VAL A 18 -15.10 4.87 -7.93
C VAL A 18 -14.72 3.46 -8.37
N TYR A 19 -14.94 3.07 -9.63
CA TYR A 19 -14.37 1.82 -10.17
C TYR A 19 -12.83 1.86 -10.13
N LEU A 20 -12.26 2.99 -10.56
CA LEU A 20 -10.81 3.22 -10.48
C LEU A 20 -10.33 3.23 -9.02
N GLY A 21 -11.06 3.88 -8.12
CA GLY A 21 -10.78 3.87 -6.67
C GLY A 21 -10.76 2.46 -6.09
N ASN A 22 -11.71 1.60 -6.46
CA ASN A 22 -11.72 0.21 -6.05
C ASN A 22 -10.49 -0.56 -6.54
N GLN A 23 -10.05 -0.34 -7.80
CA GLN A 23 -8.83 -0.96 -8.33
C GLN A 23 -7.58 -0.50 -7.58
N VAL A 24 -7.45 0.81 -7.33
CA VAL A 24 -6.34 1.37 -6.54
C VAL A 24 -6.34 0.80 -5.13
N ALA A 25 -7.50 0.73 -4.48
CA ALA A 25 -7.63 0.11 -3.16
C ALA A 25 -7.15 -1.34 -3.18
N ALA A 26 -7.70 -2.18 -4.06
CA ALA A 26 -7.34 -3.60 -4.15
C ALA A 26 -5.84 -3.82 -4.41
N SER A 27 -5.21 -2.95 -5.20
CA SER A 27 -3.78 -3.04 -5.52
C SER A 27 -2.86 -2.60 -4.37
N THR A 28 -3.34 -1.76 -3.44
CA THR A 28 -2.49 -1.10 -2.44
C THR A 28 -2.77 -1.51 -0.99
N LEU A 29 -3.97 -2.06 -0.68
CA LEU A 29 -4.42 -2.35 0.69
C LEU A 29 -3.39 -3.12 1.52
N PHE A 30 -2.75 -4.15 0.95
CA PHE A 30 -1.83 -5.02 1.68
C PHE A 30 -0.35 -4.74 1.40
N SER A 31 -0.03 -3.71 0.61
CA SER A 31 1.36 -3.30 0.36
C SER A 31 2.00 -2.73 1.63
N HIS A 32 3.26 -3.07 1.87
CA HIS A 32 4.00 -2.60 3.05
C HIS A 32 5.51 -2.65 2.83
N THR A 33 6.24 -1.92 3.67
CA THR A 33 7.70 -1.96 3.78
C THR A 33 8.12 -2.88 4.92
N LEU A 34 9.40 -3.27 4.97
CA LEU A 34 9.94 -4.09 6.05
C LEU A 34 9.61 -3.49 7.44
N HIS A 35 9.89 -2.20 7.64
CA HIS A 35 9.75 -1.56 8.96
C HIS A 35 8.29 -1.38 9.44
N GLN A 36 7.32 -1.60 8.57
CA GLN A 36 5.91 -1.71 8.97
C GLN A 36 5.53 -3.10 9.51
N ARG A 37 6.48 -4.03 9.54
CA ARG A 37 6.32 -5.40 10.02
C ARG A 37 7.39 -5.78 11.03
N LYS A 38 8.66 -5.43 10.77
CA LYS A 38 9.82 -5.71 11.63
C LYS A 38 10.57 -4.42 11.91
N THR A 39 10.67 -4.05 13.17
CA THR A 39 11.25 -2.78 13.59
C THR A 39 12.77 -2.81 13.69
N ALA A 40 13.35 -3.98 14.02
CA ALA A 40 14.77 -4.20 14.17
C ALA A 40 15.13 -5.68 13.92
N PRO A 41 16.39 -6.00 13.59
CA PRO A 41 16.88 -7.37 13.63
C PRO A 41 16.74 -7.95 15.05
N GLY A 42 16.73 -9.27 15.18
CA GLY A 42 16.64 -9.99 16.45
C GLY A 42 15.75 -11.22 16.36
N ASP A 43 15.43 -11.81 17.50
CA ASP A 43 14.73 -13.07 17.62
C ASP A 43 13.44 -13.19 16.81
N SER A 44 12.95 -14.41 16.61
CA SER A 44 11.66 -14.69 15.99
C SER A 44 10.55 -13.90 16.64
N GLN A 45 9.62 -13.41 15.85
CA GLN A 45 8.53 -12.57 16.32
C GLN A 45 7.17 -12.95 15.74
N PHE A 46 6.16 -12.69 16.55
CA PHE A 46 4.79 -12.46 16.08
C PHE A 46 4.55 -10.95 15.99
N TRP A 47 3.84 -10.50 14.98
CA TRP A 47 3.52 -9.10 14.80
C TRP A 47 2.08 -8.91 14.35
N MET A 48 1.50 -7.78 14.73
CA MET A 48 0.23 -7.30 14.18
C MET A 48 0.27 -5.79 13.99
N ARG A 49 -0.49 -5.31 13.01
CA ARG A 49 -0.65 -3.88 12.74
C ARG A 49 -2.06 -3.53 12.29
N VAL A 50 -2.47 -2.31 12.62
CA VAL A 50 -3.68 -1.67 12.12
C VAL A 50 -3.27 -0.37 11.46
N SER A 51 -3.77 -0.13 10.26
CA SER A 51 -3.49 1.10 9.50
C SER A 51 -4.79 1.74 9.05
N GLY A 52 -4.82 3.07 9.04
CA GLY A 52 -5.92 3.86 8.50
C GLY A 52 -5.40 5.01 7.69
N TYR A 53 -5.92 5.19 6.47
CA TYR A 53 -5.50 6.22 5.52
C TYR A 53 -6.71 6.87 4.86
N HIS A 54 -6.59 8.15 4.58
CA HIS A 54 -7.56 8.94 3.81
C HIS A 54 -6.86 9.58 2.63
N SER A 55 -7.33 9.27 1.42
CA SER A 55 -6.84 9.86 0.17
C SER A 55 -7.84 10.88 -0.35
N LYS A 56 -7.34 11.98 -0.89
CA LYS A 56 -8.09 13.02 -1.56
C LYS A 56 -7.59 13.20 -2.99
N ASP A 57 -8.51 13.64 -3.84
CA ASP A 57 -8.21 14.05 -5.21
C ASP A 57 -7.53 12.96 -6.05
N LEU A 58 -7.89 11.67 -5.83
CA LEU A 58 -7.56 10.62 -6.78
C LEU A 58 -8.31 10.90 -8.09
N SER A 59 -7.60 11.31 -9.12
CA SER A 59 -8.22 11.74 -10.37
C SER A 59 -8.40 10.57 -11.36
N ALA A 60 -9.59 10.46 -11.92
CA ALA A 60 -9.91 9.55 -13.02
C ALA A 60 -9.77 10.28 -14.36
N GLY A 61 -8.61 10.13 -15.04
CA GLY A 61 -8.29 10.85 -16.28
C GLY A 61 -7.82 12.29 -16.06
N ASP A 62 -7.48 12.98 -17.14
CA ASP A 62 -6.90 14.33 -17.08
C ASP A 62 -7.91 15.41 -16.61
N ASN A 63 -9.20 15.19 -16.87
CA ASN A 63 -10.30 16.06 -16.46
C ASN A 63 -11.35 15.31 -15.61
N GLY A 64 -10.95 14.19 -15.01
CA GLY A 64 -11.84 13.34 -14.22
C GLY A 64 -12.24 13.99 -12.90
N LEU A 65 -13.35 13.49 -12.37
CA LEU A 65 -13.82 13.93 -11.07
C LEU A 65 -12.86 13.44 -9.96
N PRO A 66 -12.63 14.26 -8.92
CA PRO A 66 -11.88 13.85 -7.77
C PRO A 66 -12.61 12.71 -7.04
N VAL A 67 -11.83 11.74 -6.57
CA VAL A 67 -12.31 10.61 -5.77
C VAL A 67 -11.63 10.69 -4.42
N ASP A 68 -12.42 10.71 -3.36
CA ASP A 68 -11.93 10.57 -1.99
C ASP A 68 -12.05 9.11 -1.56
N MET A 69 -11.08 8.61 -0.77
CA MET A 69 -11.05 7.22 -0.36
C MET A 69 -10.54 7.05 1.06
N ASP A 70 -11.30 6.32 1.88
CA ASP A 70 -10.88 5.84 3.19
C ASP A 70 -10.45 4.38 3.11
N ARG A 71 -9.30 4.04 3.73
CA ARG A 71 -8.77 2.68 3.78
C ARG A 71 -8.43 2.29 5.21
N GLN A 72 -8.79 1.07 5.59
CA GLN A 72 -8.46 0.47 6.87
C GLN A 72 -7.93 -0.93 6.64
N VAL A 73 -6.81 -1.25 7.29
CA VAL A 73 -6.13 -2.53 7.11
C VAL A 73 -5.72 -3.08 8.46
N PHE A 74 -6.02 -4.34 8.68
CA PHE A 74 -5.49 -5.15 9.77
C PHE A 74 -4.62 -6.26 9.18
N MET A 75 -3.40 -6.39 9.65
CA MET A 75 -2.50 -7.49 9.26
C MET A 75 -1.83 -8.08 10.48
N LEU A 76 -1.56 -9.37 10.41
CA LEU A 76 -0.78 -10.10 11.40
C LEU A 76 0.09 -11.15 10.70
N GLY A 77 1.17 -11.52 11.36
CA GLY A 77 2.07 -12.57 10.89
C GLY A 77 3.06 -13.01 11.95
N GLY A 78 3.83 -14.02 11.63
CA GLY A 78 4.84 -14.54 12.54
C GLY A 78 5.93 -15.31 11.81
N ASP A 79 7.13 -15.26 12.39
CA ASP A 79 8.29 -15.99 11.91
C ASP A 79 8.10 -17.48 12.23
N LEU A 80 8.29 -18.34 11.24
CA LEU A 80 8.25 -19.80 11.36
C LEU A 80 9.64 -20.41 11.35
N LEU A 81 10.58 -19.73 10.72
CA LEU A 81 11.97 -20.13 10.62
C LEU A 81 12.86 -18.96 11.00
N ALA A 82 13.84 -19.23 11.83
CA ALA A 82 14.93 -18.31 12.13
C ALA A 82 16.24 -19.06 12.10
N LEU A 83 17.16 -18.59 11.28
CA LEU A 83 18.51 -19.11 11.17
C LEU A 83 19.48 -17.99 11.49
N ASP A 84 20.35 -18.21 12.43
CA ASP A 84 21.40 -17.26 12.78
C ASP A 84 22.78 -17.95 12.91
N ASN A 85 23.83 -17.20 12.62
CA ASN A 85 25.22 -17.66 12.69
C ASN A 85 26.11 -16.77 13.55
N ASN A 86 25.58 -16.16 14.63
CA ASN A 86 26.19 -15.17 15.50
C ASN A 86 26.39 -13.76 14.90
N LYS A 87 26.26 -13.59 13.61
CA LYS A 87 26.44 -12.31 12.93
C LYS A 87 25.21 -11.98 12.06
N GLU A 88 24.88 -12.88 11.18
CA GLU A 88 23.75 -12.73 10.25
C GLU A 88 22.50 -13.36 10.84
N GLU A 89 21.36 -12.82 10.47
CA GLU A 89 20.05 -13.36 10.79
C GLU A 89 19.25 -13.54 9.51
N TRP A 90 18.59 -14.66 9.38
CA TRP A 90 17.60 -14.90 8.35
C TRP A 90 16.32 -15.45 8.97
N THR A 91 15.21 -14.77 8.72
CA THR A 91 13.88 -15.18 9.17
C THR A 91 12.96 -15.38 7.98
N ALA A 92 12.03 -16.31 8.10
CA ALA A 92 10.94 -16.49 7.15
C ALA A 92 9.64 -16.80 7.89
N GLY A 93 8.52 -16.29 7.40
CA GLY A 93 7.26 -16.40 8.08
C GLY A 93 6.05 -16.30 7.17
N LEU A 94 4.89 -16.41 7.79
CA LEU A 94 3.59 -16.27 7.12
C LEU A 94 2.86 -15.03 7.65
N MET A 95 1.98 -14.49 6.81
CA MET A 95 1.15 -13.36 7.16
C MET A 95 -0.23 -13.46 6.54
N THR A 96 -1.19 -12.78 7.15
CA THR A 96 -2.56 -12.65 6.64
C THR A 96 -3.08 -11.25 6.94
N GLY A 97 -4.09 -10.82 6.21
CA GLY A 97 -4.68 -9.51 6.38
C GLY A 97 -6.15 -9.46 6.03
N TYR A 98 -6.82 -8.48 6.61
CA TYR A 98 -8.13 -7.98 6.25
C TYR A 98 -8.05 -6.50 5.95
N GLY A 99 -8.65 -6.06 4.86
CA GLY A 99 -8.69 -4.66 4.47
C GLY A 99 -10.06 -4.23 4.01
N HIS A 100 -10.42 -3.00 4.33
CA HIS A 100 -11.65 -2.35 3.91
C HIS A 100 -11.31 -1.01 3.29
N ALA A 101 -11.92 -0.71 2.14
CA ALA A 101 -11.84 0.61 1.52
C ALA A 101 -13.22 1.10 1.11
N LYS A 102 -13.42 2.40 1.23
CA LYS A 102 -14.61 3.11 0.77
C LYS A 102 -14.18 4.32 -0.04
N SER A 103 -14.65 4.42 -1.27
CA SER A 103 -14.38 5.56 -2.16
C SER A 103 -15.67 6.29 -2.50
N SER A 104 -15.58 7.59 -2.75
CA SER A 104 -16.70 8.41 -3.17
C SER A 104 -16.28 9.42 -4.23
N ALA A 105 -17.14 9.63 -5.22
CA ALA A 105 -16.99 10.66 -6.23
C ALA A 105 -18.33 11.36 -6.45
N ASN A 106 -18.28 12.67 -6.63
CA ASN A 106 -19.48 13.47 -6.80
C ASN A 106 -19.30 14.48 -7.94
N ASN A 107 -20.37 14.71 -8.67
CA ASN A 107 -20.50 15.88 -9.55
C ASN A 107 -21.73 16.71 -9.10
N VAL A 108 -22.10 17.72 -9.88
CA VAL A 108 -23.22 18.66 -9.53
C VAL A 108 -24.55 17.93 -9.33
N THR A 109 -24.76 16.78 -9.98
CA THR A 109 -26.09 16.11 -10.03
C THR A 109 -26.06 14.65 -9.58
N LEU A 110 -24.89 14.02 -9.58
CA LEU A 110 -24.73 12.58 -9.34
C LEU A 110 -23.66 12.33 -8.28
N SER A 111 -23.87 11.28 -7.52
CA SER A 111 -22.87 10.73 -6.60
C SER A 111 -22.71 9.23 -6.82
N SER A 112 -21.51 8.73 -6.60
CA SER A 112 -21.22 7.31 -6.62
C SER A 112 -20.35 6.93 -5.42
N GLU A 113 -20.53 5.71 -4.94
CA GLU A 113 -19.80 5.15 -3.82
C GLU A 113 -19.21 3.79 -4.21
N GLY A 114 -17.92 3.59 -3.97
CA GLY A 114 -17.22 2.32 -4.13
C GLY A 114 -16.90 1.70 -2.78
N LYS A 115 -16.87 0.37 -2.71
CA LYS A 115 -16.42 -0.39 -1.54
C LYS A 115 -15.60 -1.58 -1.97
N VAL A 116 -14.56 -1.88 -1.18
CA VAL A 116 -13.71 -3.05 -1.32
C VAL A 116 -13.53 -3.68 0.05
N ASP A 117 -13.88 -4.95 0.18
CA ASP A 117 -13.54 -5.78 1.33
C ASP A 117 -12.56 -6.86 0.86
N GLY A 118 -11.37 -6.90 1.45
CA GLY A 118 -10.30 -7.78 1.01
C GLY A 118 -9.73 -8.65 2.12
N TYR A 119 -9.29 -9.85 1.74
CA TYR A 119 -8.55 -10.79 2.58
C TYR A 119 -7.27 -11.17 1.87
N SER A 120 -6.17 -11.32 2.61
CA SER A 120 -4.90 -11.75 2.03
C SER A 120 -4.24 -12.85 2.84
N ILE A 121 -3.45 -13.67 2.15
CA ILE A 121 -2.49 -14.60 2.72
C ILE A 121 -1.16 -14.41 2.02
N GLY A 122 -0.06 -14.51 2.76
CA GLY A 122 1.26 -14.31 2.19
C GLY A 122 2.37 -14.95 3.00
N ALA A 123 3.56 -14.92 2.42
CA ALA A 123 4.79 -15.34 3.05
C ALA A 123 5.84 -14.25 2.89
N TYR A 124 6.79 -14.22 3.81
CA TYR A 124 7.90 -13.27 3.76
C TYR A 124 9.21 -13.91 4.20
N SER A 125 10.30 -13.26 3.81
CA SER A 125 11.64 -13.64 4.20
C SER A 125 12.50 -12.39 4.35
N THR A 126 13.25 -12.30 5.45
CA THR A 126 14.11 -11.17 5.78
C THR A 126 15.49 -11.67 6.17
N TRP A 127 16.52 -11.08 5.58
CA TRP A 127 17.91 -11.30 5.93
C TRP A 127 18.54 -10.00 6.42
N TYR A 128 19.30 -10.08 7.52
CA TYR A 128 20.13 -9.01 8.06
C TYR A 128 21.60 -9.43 8.09
N GLN A 129 22.46 -8.54 7.64
CA GLN A 129 23.92 -8.74 7.65
C GLN A 129 24.49 -8.75 9.08
N ASP A 130 23.92 -7.97 9.99
CA ASP A 130 24.35 -7.89 11.39
C ASP A 130 23.11 -7.83 12.30
N LYS A 131 22.92 -8.89 13.11
CA LYS A 131 21.79 -8.99 14.03
C LYS A 131 21.96 -8.23 15.35
N LYS A 132 23.20 -7.82 15.67
CA LYS A 132 23.54 -7.17 16.94
C LYS A 132 23.71 -5.67 16.85
N LYS A 133 23.90 -5.18 15.65
CA LYS A 133 24.09 -3.76 15.39
C LYS A 133 23.01 -3.28 14.44
N HIS A 134 22.43 -2.13 14.77
CA HIS A 134 21.58 -1.42 13.82
C HIS A 134 22.41 -0.84 12.64
N SER A 135 23.33 -1.64 12.10
CA SER A 135 24.24 -1.25 11.01
C SER A 135 24.38 -2.41 10.03
N GLY A 136 24.55 -2.09 8.76
CA GLY A 136 24.72 -3.08 7.71
C GLY A 136 23.51 -3.22 6.79
N ALA A 137 23.61 -4.17 5.88
CA ALA A 137 22.60 -4.41 4.87
C ALA A 137 21.45 -5.28 5.39
N TYR A 138 20.27 -5.07 4.83
CA TYR A 138 19.17 -6.04 4.87
C TYR A 138 18.61 -6.30 3.48
N VAL A 139 18.00 -7.46 3.34
CA VAL A 139 17.18 -7.82 2.18
C VAL A 139 15.88 -8.40 2.71
N ASP A 140 14.77 -7.85 2.26
CA ASP A 140 13.43 -8.32 2.58
C ASP A 140 12.65 -8.67 1.32
N SER A 141 11.88 -9.74 1.39
CA SER A 141 10.99 -10.13 0.31
C SER A 141 9.66 -10.63 0.87
N TRP A 142 8.59 -10.36 0.16
CA TRP A 142 7.30 -10.95 0.47
C TRP A 142 6.50 -11.22 -0.79
N LEU A 143 5.57 -12.14 -0.68
CA LEU A 143 4.56 -12.42 -1.69
C LEU A 143 3.21 -12.61 -1.01
N GLN A 144 2.14 -12.15 -1.67
CA GLN A 144 0.78 -12.22 -1.17
C GLN A 144 -0.20 -12.55 -2.29
N TYR A 145 -1.23 -13.28 -1.94
CA TYR A 145 -2.44 -13.45 -2.74
C TYR A 145 -3.63 -12.91 -1.96
N ALA A 146 -4.50 -12.17 -2.64
CA ALA A 146 -5.64 -11.53 -2.02
C ALA A 146 -6.92 -11.77 -2.83
N TRP A 147 -8.05 -11.79 -2.12
CA TRP A 147 -9.41 -11.89 -2.66
C TRP A 147 -10.20 -10.66 -2.22
N PHE A 148 -10.97 -10.08 -3.13
CA PHE A 148 -11.73 -8.88 -2.86
C PHE A 148 -13.17 -9.03 -3.31
N ASN A 149 -14.10 -8.60 -2.46
CA ASN A 149 -15.50 -8.37 -2.78
C ASN A 149 -15.66 -6.86 -3.01
N ASN A 150 -16.06 -6.49 -4.19
CA ASN A 150 -16.18 -5.10 -4.60
C ASN A 150 -17.62 -4.72 -4.83
N SER A 151 -17.95 -3.46 -4.60
CA SER A 151 -19.22 -2.91 -5.04
C SER A 151 -19.10 -1.46 -5.48
N VAL A 152 -19.93 -1.09 -6.44
CA VAL A 152 -20.13 0.30 -6.89
C VAL A 152 -21.61 0.60 -6.84
N THR A 153 -21.97 1.69 -6.16
CA THR A 153 -23.33 2.20 -6.05
C THR A 153 -23.41 3.53 -6.75
N TYR A 154 -24.36 3.69 -7.64
CA TYR A 154 -24.59 4.90 -8.45
C TYR A 154 -26.10 5.06 -8.75
N ALA A 155 -26.49 6.13 -9.43
CA ALA A 155 -27.89 6.49 -9.62
C ALA A 155 -28.77 5.38 -10.22
N GLN A 156 -28.22 4.51 -11.06
CA GLN A 156 -28.93 3.43 -11.74
C GLN A 156 -29.01 2.15 -10.93
N GLY A 157 -28.28 2.06 -9.79
CA GLY A 157 -28.33 0.88 -8.91
C GLY A 157 -27.01 0.56 -8.25
N LYS A 158 -26.86 -0.68 -7.83
CA LYS A 158 -25.63 -1.23 -7.21
C LYS A 158 -25.13 -2.40 -8.03
N GLN A 159 -23.83 -2.37 -8.32
CA GLN A 159 -23.10 -3.47 -8.95
C GLN A 159 -22.13 -4.08 -7.95
N ASN A 160 -22.15 -5.42 -7.82
CA ASN A 160 -21.15 -6.18 -7.08
C ASN A 160 -20.30 -6.99 -8.06
N TYR A 161 -19.03 -7.14 -7.78
CA TYR A 161 -18.10 -7.97 -8.55
C TYR A 161 -16.94 -8.44 -7.68
N ASP A 162 -16.35 -9.57 -8.03
CA ASP A 162 -15.21 -10.13 -7.34
C ASP A 162 -13.91 -9.81 -8.08
N SER A 163 -12.83 -9.77 -7.33
CA SER A 163 -11.49 -9.61 -7.90
C SER A 163 -10.45 -10.32 -7.07
N THR A 164 -9.30 -10.56 -7.67
CA THR A 164 -8.14 -11.17 -7.02
C THR A 164 -6.89 -10.34 -7.29
N GLY A 165 -5.92 -10.45 -6.41
CA GLY A 165 -4.63 -9.79 -6.54
C GLY A 165 -3.47 -10.70 -6.18
N PHE A 166 -2.41 -10.62 -6.96
CA PHE A 166 -1.12 -11.19 -6.60
C PHE A 166 -0.10 -10.06 -6.50
N SER A 167 0.64 -10.02 -5.39
CA SER A 167 1.69 -9.03 -5.17
C SER A 167 2.96 -9.71 -4.67
N ALA A 168 4.10 -9.20 -5.12
CA ALA A 168 5.42 -9.62 -4.66
C ALA A 168 6.33 -8.42 -4.52
N SER A 169 7.18 -8.42 -3.49
CA SER A 169 8.11 -7.31 -3.19
C SER A 169 9.51 -7.83 -2.93
N LEU A 170 10.46 -7.01 -3.34
CA LEU A 170 11.86 -7.09 -2.93
C LEU A 170 12.31 -5.72 -2.43
N GLU A 171 12.79 -5.67 -1.19
CA GLU A 171 13.29 -4.47 -0.52
C GLU A 171 14.70 -4.69 -0.02
N THR A 172 15.54 -3.66 -0.08
CA THR A 172 16.88 -3.66 0.51
C THR A 172 17.19 -2.29 1.10
N GLY A 173 18.02 -2.27 2.11
CA GLY A 173 18.54 -1.06 2.69
C GLY A 173 19.91 -1.29 3.32
N TYR A 174 20.53 -0.21 3.71
CA TYR A 174 21.83 -0.23 4.37
C TYR A 174 21.88 0.81 5.49
N ALA A 175 21.93 0.36 6.72
CA ALA A 175 22.03 1.22 7.90
C ALA A 175 23.46 1.71 8.09
N LEU A 176 23.65 3.02 8.01
CA LEU A 176 24.92 3.74 8.17
C LEU A 176 24.88 4.55 9.45
N GLN A 177 25.96 4.51 10.22
CA GLN A 177 26.18 5.40 11.37
C GLN A 177 27.35 6.35 11.09
N PRO A 178 27.12 7.42 10.29
CA PRO A 178 28.21 8.30 9.84
C PRO A 178 28.79 9.16 10.97
N PHE A 179 28.01 9.37 12.03
CA PHE A 179 28.39 10.21 13.18
C PHE A 179 28.15 9.44 14.47
N SER A 180 29.13 8.67 14.93
CA SER A 180 29.03 7.86 16.16
C SER A 180 28.70 8.67 17.41
N ALA A 181 29.09 9.94 17.47
CA ALA A 181 28.80 10.83 18.59
C ALA A 181 27.33 11.29 18.67
N LEU A 182 26.56 11.16 17.59
CA LEU A 182 25.16 11.57 17.53
C LEU A 182 24.19 10.39 17.65
N GLU A 183 24.72 9.15 17.70
CA GLU A 183 23.88 7.92 17.68
C GLU A 183 22.82 7.91 16.57
N LEU A 184 23.07 8.69 15.50
CA LEU A 184 22.15 8.83 14.37
C LEU A 184 22.48 7.80 13.30
N ILE A 185 21.48 7.01 12.95
CA ILE A 185 21.52 6.09 11.81
C ILE A 185 20.79 6.71 10.64
N ILE A 186 21.40 6.57 9.46
CA ILE A 186 20.83 6.95 8.16
C ILE A 186 20.74 5.67 7.33
N GLU A 187 19.55 5.32 6.89
CA GLU A 187 19.29 4.08 6.18
C GLU A 187 18.63 4.37 4.82
N PRO A 188 19.45 4.46 3.73
CA PRO A 188 18.93 4.45 2.37
C PRO A 188 18.24 3.11 2.07
N GLN A 189 17.14 3.18 1.34
CA GLN A 189 16.26 2.04 1.05
C GLN A 189 15.84 2.03 -0.41
N LEU A 190 15.70 0.83 -0.97
CA LEU A 190 15.14 0.58 -2.30
C LEU A 190 14.11 -0.54 -2.20
N GLN A 191 12.98 -0.40 -2.89
CA GLN A 191 11.96 -1.45 -2.97
C GLN A 191 11.36 -1.49 -4.36
N ILE A 192 11.05 -2.68 -4.83
CA ILE A 192 10.25 -2.92 -6.03
C ILE A 192 9.10 -3.84 -5.64
N ILE A 193 7.88 -3.44 -6.00
CA ILE A 193 6.66 -4.22 -5.80
C ILE A 193 6.05 -4.51 -7.17
N TYR A 194 5.82 -5.78 -7.44
CA TYR A 194 5.02 -6.25 -8.57
C TYR A 194 3.60 -6.46 -8.11
N ASN A 195 2.63 -5.89 -8.82
CA ASN A 195 1.19 -6.07 -8.57
C ASN A 195 0.51 -6.57 -9.84
N ARG A 196 -0.29 -7.60 -9.71
CA ARG A 196 -1.23 -8.04 -10.72
C ARG A 196 -2.62 -8.09 -10.09
N PHE A 197 -3.54 -7.38 -10.68
CA PHE A 197 -4.93 -7.33 -10.30
C PHE A 197 -5.76 -7.94 -11.43
N ASP A 198 -6.75 -8.76 -11.07
CA ASP A 198 -7.64 -9.44 -12.01
C ASP A 198 -9.08 -9.35 -11.47
N ALA A 199 -10.00 -8.79 -12.22
CA ALA A 199 -11.39 -8.62 -11.82
C ALA A 199 -12.33 -9.21 -12.87
N ASP A 200 -13.46 -9.69 -12.41
CA ASP A 200 -14.51 -10.21 -13.27
C ASP A 200 -15.00 -9.14 -14.25
N ASN A 201 -15.16 -9.53 -15.49
CA ASN A 201 -15.82 -8.71 -16.51
C ASN A 201 -17.33 -8.83 -16.37
N TYR A 202 -18.04 -7.72 -16.47
CA TYR A 202 -19.48 -7.72 -16.32
C TYR A 202 -20.13 -6.58 -17.11
N GLN A 203 -21.44 -6.66 -17.25
CA GLN A 203 -22.28 -5.59 -17.80
C GLN A 203 -23.04 -4.93 -16.65
N ASP A 204 -22.94 -3.61 -16.54
CA ASP A 204 -23.65 -2.84 -15.54
C ASP A 204 -25.17 -2.76 -15.83
N PRO A 205 -26.02 -2.33 -14.87
CA PRO A 205 -27.46 -2.15 -15.09
C PRO A 205 -27.81 -1.17 -16.20
N ALA A 206 -26.90 -0.30 -16.62
CA ALA A 206 -27.08 0.62 -17.75
C ALA A 206 -26.69 -0.03 -19.09
N GLY A 207 -26.23 -1.28 -19.11
CA GLY A 207 -25.82 -1.99 -20.30
C GLY A 207 -24.39 -1.71 -20.76
N VAL A 208 -23.58 -1.02 -19.95
CA VAL A 208 -22.17 -0.74 -20.24
C VAL A 208 -21.33 -1.95 -19.86
N TYR A 209 -20.50 -2.42 -20.77
CA TYR A 209 -19.54 -3.49 -20.50
C TYR A 209 -18.31 -2.91 -19.79
N ILE A 210 -18.04 -3.41 -18.58
CA ILE A 210 -16.95 -2.96 -17.75
C ILE A 210 -15.92 -4.08 -17.64
N HIS A 211 -14.67 -3.75 -17.99
CA HIS A 211 -13.55 -4.66 -17.83
C HIS A 211 -12.30 -3.89 -17.39
N GLN A 212 -11.52 -4.53 -16.56
CA GLN A 212 -10.27 -3.94 -16.05
C GLN A 212 -9.16 -4.10 -17.10
N ALA A 213 -8.22 -3.17 -17.10
CA ALA A 213 -7.05 -3.30 -17.96
C ALA A 213 -6.04 -4.24 -17.29
N ASP A 214 -5.79 -5.39 -17.91
CA ASP A 214 -4.90 -6.46 -17.43
C ASP A 214 -3.42 -6.12 -17.57
N ALA A 215 -2.95 -5.00 -17.06
CA ALA A 215 -1.55 -4.66 -17.10
C ALA A 215 -0.88 -4.90 -15.74
N PRO A 216 0.24 -5.65 -15.68
CA PRO A 216 1.03 -5.72 -14.47
C PRO A 216 1.55 -4.32 -14.12
N ASN A 217 1.51 -3.99 -12.85
CA ASN A 217 1.99 -2.73 -12.33
C ASN A 217 3.25 -2.96 -11.48
N PHE A 218 4.30 -2.20 -11.76
CA PHE A 218 5.49 -2.15 -10.92
C PHE A 218 5.52 -0.83 -10.16
N THR A 219 5.62 -0.92 -8.84
CA THR A 219 5.84 0.22 -7.97
C THR A 219 7.28 0.16 -7.46
N SER A 220 8.05 1.20 -7.71
CA SER A 220 9.43 1.35 -7.22
C SER A 220 9.47 2.40 -6.12
N ARG A 221 10.28 2.18 -5.08
CA ARG A 221 10.52 3.13 -3.99
C ARG A 221 12.02 3.38 -3.80
N VAL A 222 12.37 4.64 -3.67
CA VAL A 222 13.66 5.10 -3.14
C VAL A 222 13.37 5.87 -1.87
N GLY A 223 13.98 5.46 -0.76
CA GLY A 223 13.70 6.07 0.53
C GLY A 223 14.96 6.29 1.36
N ILE A 224 14.85 7.15 2.35
CA ILE A 224 15.84 7.32 3.41
C ILE A 224 15.09 7.38 4.74
N ARG A 225 15.57 6.62 5.72
CA ARG A 225 15.08 6.63 7.09
C ARG A 225 16.18 7.14 8.01
N TRP A 226 15.84 8.04 8.91
CA TRP A 226 16.71 8.59 9.96
C TRP A 226 16.16 8.20 11.31
N TYR A 227 16.96 7.59 12.17
CA TYR A 227 16.55 7.17 13.49
C TYR A 227 17.74 7.13 14.46
N SER A 228 17.47 7.08 15.77
CA SER A 228 18.48 6.94 16.80
C SER A 228 18.64 5.47 17.19
N ASP A 229 19.87 5.08 17.47
CA ASP A 229 20.25 3.73 17.95
C ASP A 229 20.19 3.66 19.49
N GLN A 230 18.96 3.67 20.04
CA GLN A 230 18.73 3.66 21.48
C GLN A 230 17.64 2.64 21.84
N ASP A 231 18.06 1.40 22.11
CA ASP A 231 17.14 0.29 22.42
C ASP A 231 16.39 0.44 23.76
N ASP A 232 16.97 1.18 24.71
CA ASP A 232 16.42 1.34 26.06
C ASP A 232 15.39 2.47 26.18
N TYR A 233 15.19 3.25 25.13
CA TYR A 233 14.29 4.41 25.11
C TYR A 233 13.29 4.37 23.96
N THR A 234 12.25 5.16 24.08
CA THR A 234 11.36 5.42 22.94
C THR A 234 12.13 6.17 21.84
N THR A 235 12.23 5.58 20.69
CA THR A 235 13.00 6.09 19.54
C THR A 235 12.07 6.69 18.51
N ALA A 236 12.38 7.93 18.11
CA ALA A 236 11.70 8.57 16.99
C ALA A 236 12.44 8.32 15.69
N TYR A 237 11.70 8.26 14.60
CA TYR A 237 12.28 8.23 13.26
C TYR A 237 11.55 9.14 12.29
N LEU A 238 12.28 9.61 11.30
CA LEU A 238 11.78 10.28 10.11
C LEU A 238 12.05 9.38 8.91
N ALA A 239 11.10 9.25 8.01
CA ALA A 239 11.33 8.62 6.71
C ALA A 239 10.81 9.51 5.58
N THR A 240 11.57 9.59 4.50
CA THR A 240 11.14 10.22 3.26
C THR A 240 11.27 9.23 2.13
N ASN A 241 10.28 9.17 1.27
CA ASN A 241 10.23 8.22 0.16
C ASN A 241 9.77 8.94 -1.11
N TRP A 242 10.32 8.48 -2.22
CA TRP A 242 9.80 8.70 -3.54
C TRP A 242 9.32 7.37 -4.10
N TRP A 243 8.06 7.34 -4.53
CA TRP A 243 7.42 6.20 -5.15
C TRP A 243 7.18 6.48 -6.62
N HIS A 244 7.45 5.51 -7.48
CA HIS A 244 7.18 5.58 -8.90
C HIS A 244 6.40 4.35 -9.33
N ASN A 245 5.23 4.57 -9.95
CA ASN A 245 4.37 3.53 -10.51
C ASN A 245 4.53 3.49 -12.02
N SER A 246 5.01 2.37 -12.58
CA SER A 246 5.24 2.21 -14.02
C SER A 246 3.98 1.80 -14.79
N GLY A 247 2.97 1.29 -14.11
CA GLY A 247 1.69 0.88 -14.68
C GLY A 247 0.57 1.83 -14.27
N LYS A 248 -0.41 2.00 -15.16
CA LYS A 248 -1.57 2.83 -14.86
C LYS A 248 -2.74 1.97 -14.40
N ASN A 249 -3.36 2.37 -13.29
CA ASN A 249 -4.66 1.84 -12.93
C ASN A 249 -5.68 2.34 -13.98
N ALA A 250 -6.36 1.42 -14.64
CA ALA A 250 -7.28 1.75 -15.72
C ALA A 250 -8.49 0.81 -15.74
N VAL A 251 -9.63 1.37 -16.09
CA VAL A 251 -10.89 0.65 -16.29
C VAL A 251 -11.44 1.01 -17.67
N ASN A 252 -11.91 0.02 -18.41
CA ASN A 252 -12.52 0.21 -19.71
C ASN A 252 -14.04 0.15 -19.59
N PHE A 253 -14.72 1.14 -20.15
CA PHE A 253 -16.17 1.24 -20.27
C PHE A 253 -16.52 1.08 -21.75
N ASN A 254 -16.99 -0.08 -22.18
CA ASN A 254 -17.01 -0.49 -23.57
C ASN A 254 -15.62 -0.30 -24.19
N ASP A 255 -15.51 0.58 -25.20
CA ASP A 255 -14.26 0.89 -25.90
C ASP A 255 -13.52 2.12 -25.32
N THR A 256 -14.05 2.74 -24.25
CA THR A 256 -13.45 3.94 -23.64
C THR A 256 -12.63 3.56 -22.43
N ARG A 257 -11.34 3.87 -22.45
CA ARG A 257 -10.40 3.66 -21.36
C ARG A 257 -10.34 4.89 -20.45
N VAL A 258 -10.54 4.68 -19.14
CA VAL A 258 -10.36 5.69 -18.09
C VAL A 258 -9.21 5.24 -17.20
N GLU A 259 -8.20 6.08 -17.02
CA GLU A 259 -6.99 5.77 -16.24
C GLU A 259 -6.64 6.88 -15.26
N SER A 260 -5.91 6.56 -14.18
CA SER A 260 -5.40 7.55 -13.22
C SER A 260 -3.98 7.97 -13.59
N ASN A 261 -3.75 9.28 -13.56
CA ASN A 261 -2.42 9.89 -13.72
C ASN A 261 -1.90 10.48 -12.39
N SER A 262 -2.69 10.46 -11.31
CA SER A 262 -2.33 11.09 -10.04
C SER A 262 -1.30 10.30 -9.23
N LEU A 263 -1.11 9.03 -9.55
CA LEU A 263 -0.32 8.08 -8.77
C LEU A 263 1.03 7.71 -9.40
N ASP A 264 1.41 8.33 -10.52
CA ASP A 264 2.64 7.97 -11.24
C ASP A 264 3.88 8.22 -10.39
N ASP A 265 4.01 9.42 -9.82
CA ASP A 265 5.09 9.81 -8.92
C ASP A 265 4.53 10.38 -7.62
N LEU A 266 4.96 9.81 -6.50
CA LEU A 266 4.49 10.19 -5.17
C LEU A 266 5.66 10.51 -4.25
N PHE A 267 5.52 11.57 -3.44
CA PHE A 267 6.44 11.92 -2.37
C PHE A 267 5.78 11.67 -1.02
N GLU A 268 6.44 10.93 -0.16
CA GLU A 268 5.95 10.55 1.15
C GLU A 268 6.90 11.01 2.25
N VAL A 269 6.33 11.56 3.31
CA VAL A 269 7.03 11.88 4.56
C VAL A 269 6.31 11.19 5.71
N LYS A 270 7.06 10.47 6.52
CA LYS A 270 6.57 9.74 7.70
C LYS A 270 7.35 10.12 8.95
N LEU A 271 6.63 10.20 10.04
CA LEU A 271 7.17 10.28 11.40
C LEU A 271 6.66 9.10 12.19
N GLY A 272 7.54 8.48 12.95
CA GLY A 272 7.15 7.35 13.78
C GLY A 272 7.91 7.30 15.09
N LEU A 273 7.37 6.48 15.98
CA LEU A 273 7.90 6.20 17.29
C LEU A 273 7.93 4.68 17.49
N HIS A 274 9.02 4.18 18.07
CA HIS A 274 9.13 2.82 18.57
C HIS A 274 9.30 2.86 20.07
N SER A 275 8.56 2.03 20.82
CA SER A 275 8.82 1.84 22.24
C SER A 275 10.09 1.01 22.43
N PRO A 276 10.75 1.09 23.61
CA PRO A 276 11.73 0.09 23.98
C PRO A 276 11.08 -1.30 24.04
N SER A 277 11.90 -2.34 23.86
CA SER A 277 11.45 -3.73 23.99
C SER A 277 11.30 -4.06 25.47
N THR A 278 10.08 -4.15 25.96
CA THR A 278 9.76 -4.48 27.35
C THR A 278 8.97 -5.78 27.39
N TYR A 279 9.40 -6.75 28.20
CA TYR A 279 8.80 -8.09 28.29
C TYR A 279 8.65 -8.77 26.90
N ASN A 280 9.66 -8.65 26.05
CA ASN A 280 9.65 -9.15 24.67
C ASN A 280 8.61 -8.49 23.75
N MET A 281 7.93 -7.43 24.21
CA MET A 281 6.96 -6.68 23.42
C MET A 281 7.55 -5.35 22.97
N GLN A 282 7.27 -4.96 21.75
CA GLN A 282 7.57 -3.65 21.21
C GLN A 282 6.33 -3.07 20.51
N LEU A 283 6.04 -1.81 20.80
CA LEU A 283 4.99 -1.05 20.13
C LEU A 283 5.61 -0.07 19.15
N TRP A 284 4.92 0.17 18.04
CA TRP A 284 5.29 1.26 17.15
C TRP A 284 4.05 2.01 16.66
N PHE A 285 4.27 3.27 16.39
CA PHE A 285 3.30 4.17 15.76
C PHE A 285 3.98 4.90 14.62
N GLU A 286 3.27 5.06 13.51
CA GLU A 286 3.71 5.80 12.34
C GLU A 286 2.56 6.66 11.83
N GLY A 287 2.83 7.93 11.53
CA GLY A 287 1.93 8.81 10.80
C GLY A 287 2.64 9.40 9.59
N GLY A 288 1.92 9.64 8.51
CA GLY A 288 2.52 10.15 7.29
C GLY A 288 1.56 10.85 6.35
N ILE A 289 2.16 11.56 5.42
CA ILE A 289 1.49 12.18 4.29
C ILE A 289 2.22 11.82 3.00
N THR A 290 1.45 11.49 1.97
CA THR A 290 1.92 11.26 0.60
C THR A 290 1.27 12.26 -0.32
N MET A 291 2.03 12.83 -1.23
CA MET A 291 1.57 13.83 -2.20
C MET A 291 1.93 13.36 -3.62
N GLY A 292 1.03 13.60 -4.55
CA GLY A 292 1.19 13.28 -5.96
C GLY A 292 0.75 14.40 -6.91
N ALA A 293 0.64 14.08 -8.18
CA ALA A 293 0.13 15.00 -9.18
C ALA A 293 -1.36 15.32 -8.96
N ASN A 294 -1.87 16.37 -9.61
CA ASN A 294 -3.28 16.77 -9.60
C ASN A 294 -3.86 17.00 -8.19
N SER A 295 -3.06 17.54 -7.27
CA SER A 295 -3.42 17.79 -5.86
C SER A 295 -3.68 16.52 -5.04
N TYR A 296 -3.33 15.33 -5.55
CA TYR A 296 -3.47 14.08 -4.80
C TYR A 296 -2.75 14.15 -3.45
N GLN A 297 -3.45 13.78 -2.40
CA GLN A 297 -2.93 13.65 -1.05
C GLN A 297 -3.45 12.38 -0.40
N ASP A 298 -2.58 11.70 0.33
CA ASP A 298 -2.93 10.55 1.16
C ASP A 298 -2.28 10.72 2.54
N TYR A 299 -3.07 10.66 3.60
CA TYR A 299 -2.57 10.82 4.96
C TYR A 299 -3.20 9.82 5.90
N GLY A 300 -2.43 9.40 6.87
CA GLY A 300 -2.90 8.40 7.81
C GLY A 300 -1.81 7.91 8.75
N GLY A 301 -2.06 6.77 9.34
CA GLY A 301 -1.12 6.18 10.27
C GLY A 301 -1.29 4.70 10.47
N THR A 302 -0.28 4.13 11.12
CA THR A 302 -0.20 2.72 11.48
C THR A 302 0.17 2.60 12.95
N LEU A 303 -0.51 1.72 13.64
CA LEU A 303 -0.17 1.26 14.98
C LEU A 303 0.15 -0.23 14.90
N GLY A 304 1.23 -0.65 15.53
CA GLY A 304 1.59 -2.05 15.55
C GLY A 304 2.23 -2.50 16.85
N VAL A 305 2.26 -3.79 17.02
CA VAL A 305 2.89 -4.50 18.14
C VAL A 305 3.61 -5.72 17.62
N SER A 306 4.78 -5.99 18.17
CA SER A 306 5.48 -7.26 18.00
C SER A 306 5.78 -7.90 19.37
N TYR A 307 5.79 -9.22 19.35
CA TYR A 307 6.21 -10.06 20.49
C TYR A 307 7.31 -11.00 20.02
N ARG A 308 8.43 -11.02 20.73
CA ARG A 308 9.61 -11.85 20.45
C ARG A 308 9.65 -13.05 21.39
N TRP A 309 10.12 -14.21 20.91
CA TRP A 309 10.29 -15.43 21.70
C TRP A 309 11.63 -16.11 21.42
#